data_98d132943b36b4a568cc77e1c655dd56
#
_entry.id   98d132943b36b4a568cc77e1c655dd56
#
_cell.length_a   1.000
_cell.length_b   1.000
_cell.length_c   1.000
_cell.angle_alpha   90.00
_cell.angle_beta   90.00
_cell.angle_gamma   90.00
#
_symmetry.space_group_name_H-M   'P 1'
#
loop_
_entity.id
_entity.type
_entity.pdbx_description
1 polymer ?
#
loop_
_entity_poly.entity_id
_entity_poly.type
_entity_poly.pdbx_seq_one_letter_code
_entity_poly.pdbx_strand_id
1 'polypeptide(L)'
;QTDSNYLCIPEVSSERRRYIPIGFMDKSVIASNKLLIVPDATLYHFGVLTSNVHMAWTRTVCGRLKSDYQYSGATVYNTFPWPDLSAEQQEKIERTAQMILDARALYTDCSLADLYDETTMPPELRKAHQQNDRAVMQAYGFDVATTTETSCVAELMRMYQRLTE
;
A
#
# COMPACT_ATOMS: atom_id res chain seq x y z
N GLN A 1 -17.76 -10.59 8.70
CA GLN A 1 -18.22 -10.37 7.33
C GLN A 1 -18.57 -8.89 7.13
N THR A 2 -18.15 -8.30 6.02
CA THR A 2 -18.44 -6.90 5.68
C THR A 2 -19.64 -6.82 4.73
N ASP A 3 -20.30 -5.65 4.73
CA ASP A 3 -21.45 -5.42 3.86
C ASP A 3 -21.05 -5.03 2.43
N SER A 4 -19.78 -4.76 2.19
CA SER A 4 -19.23 -4.37 0.89
C SER A 4 -17.92 -5.10 0.62
N ASN A 5 -17.36 -4.91 -0.56
CA ASN A 5 -16.00 -5.37 -0.87
C ASN A 5 -14.99 -4.69 0.06
N TYR A 6 -13.92 -5.38 0.37
CA TYR A 6 -12.93 -4.90 1.34
C TYR A 6 -11.51 -5.19 0.86
N LEU A 7 -10.55 -4.42 1.39
CA LEU A 7 -9.13 -4.70 1.18
C LEU A 7 -8.62 -5.67 2.23
N CYS A 8 -7.75 -6.58 1.80
CA CYS A 8 -7.00 -7.46 2.68
C CYS A 8 -5.53 -7.10 2.63
N ILE A 9 -4.93 -6.92 3.81
CA ILE A 9 -3.50 -6.70 3.98
C ILE A 9 -2.95 -7.89 4.73
N PRO A 10 -1.98 -8.66 4.16
CA PRO A 10 -1.35 -9.75 4.90
C PRO A 10 -0.67 -9.24 6.16
N GLU A 11 -0.88 -9.91 7.29
CA GLU A 11 -0.24 -9.54 8.55
C GLU A 11 1.27 -9.81 8.53
N VAL A 12 1.71 -10.79 7.75
CA VAL A 12 3.14 -11.12 7.61
C VAL A 12 3.52 -11.06 6.13
N SER A 13 4.62 -10.39 5.82
CA SER A 13 5.14 -10.30 4.46
C SER A 13 6.67 -10.36 4.48
N SER A 14 7.24 -11.04 3.47
CA SER A 14 8.69 -11.16 3.36
C SER A 14 9.38 -9.80 3.23
N GLU A 15 10.48 -9.62 3.94
CA GLU A 15 11.31 -8.42 3.85
C GLU A 15 11.88 -8.21 2.44
N ARG A 16 11.93 -9.26 1.63
CA ARG A 16 12.45 -9.20 0.26
C ARG A 16 11.47 -8.57 -0.73
N ARG A 17 10.19 -8.48 -0.35
CA ARG A 17 9.18 -7.87 -1.22
C ARG A 17 9.26 -6.34 -1.16
N ARG A 18 9.30 -5.74 -2.34
CA ARG A 18 9.26 -4.28 -2.45
C ARG A 18 7.90 -3.72 -2.06
N TYR A 19 6.83 -4.48 -2.33
CA TYR A 19 5.45 -4.10 -2.01
C TYR A 19 4.77 -5.26 -1.28
N ILE A 20 3.92 -4.93 -0.32
CA ILE A 20 3.06 -5.92 0.32
C ILE A 20 1.92 -6.25 -0.67
N PRO A 21 1.64 -7.55 -0.91
CA PRO A 21 0.59 -7.95 -1.86
C PRO A 21 -0.80 -7.74 -1.25
N ILE A 22 -1.32 -6.53 -1.36
CA ILE A 22 -2.64 -6.12 -0.90
C ILE A 22 -3.65 -6.41 -2.01
N GLY A 23 -4.85 -6.87 -1.65
CA GLY A 23 -5.87 -7.17 -2.65
C GLY A 23 -7.28 -6.88 -2.16
N PHE A 24 -8.19 -6.67 -3.13
CA PHE A 24 -9.62 -6.59 -2.86
C PHE A 24 -10.22 -7.99 -2.74
N MET A 25 -11.14 -8.14 -1.79
CA MET A 25 -11.92 -9.36 -1.61
C MET A 25 -13.41 -9.04 -1.73
N ASP A 26 -14.16 -9.96 -2.32
CA ASP A 26 -15.61 -9.85 -2.41
C ASP A 26 -16.23 -9.98 -1.03
N LYS A 27 -17.32 -9.25 -0.80
CA LYS A 27 -18.05 -9.24 0.47
C LYS A 27 -18.59 -10.61 0.89
N SER A 28 -18.74 -11.52 -0.05
CA SER A 28 -19.21 -12.89 0.23
C SER A 28 -18.13 -13.78 0.83
N VAL A 29 -16.85 -13.36 0.75
CA VAL A 29 -15.71 -14.12 1.26
C VAL A 29 -15.42 -13.70 2.70
N ILE A 30 -15.19 -14.67 3.56
CA ILE A 30 -14.78 -14.42 4.95
C ILE A 30 -13.27 -14.50 5.01
N ALA A 31 -12.64 -13.40 5.43
CA ALA A 31 -11.20 -13.34 5.54
C ALA A 31 -10.69 -14.21 6.69
N SER A 32 -9.52 -14.79 6.51
CA SER A 32 -8.85 -15.51 7.58
C SER A 32 -8.33 -14.53 8.65
N ASN A 33 -8.07 -15.04 9.85
CA ASN A 33 -7.56 -14.22 10.96
C ASN A 33 -6.10 -13.75 10.79
N LYS A 34 -5.44 -14.14 9.68
CA LYS A 34 -4.09 -13.70 9.34
C LYS A 34 -4.06 -12.54 8.36
N LEU A 35 -5.20 -11.91 8.14
CA LEU A 35 -5.37 -10.77 7.25
C LEU A 35 -5.97 -9.60 8.02
N LEU A 36 -5.40 -8.41 7.80
CA LEU A 36 -6.04 -7.18 8.24
C LEU A 36 -7.06 -6.77 7.18
N ILE A 37 -8.27 -6.45 7.61
CA ILE A 37 -9.37 -6.05 6.75
C ILE A 37 -9.54 -4.53 6.80
N VAL A 38 -9.68 -3.91 5.63
CA VAL A 38 -10.08 -2.50 5.51
C VAL A 38 -11.45 -2.49 4.82
N PRO A 39 -12.54 -2.37 5.60
CA PRO A 39 -13.89 -2.37 5.02
C PRO A 39 -14.16 -1.08 4.27
N ASP A 40 -15.03 -1.17 3.25
CA ASP A 40 -15.46 -0.03 2.43
C ASP A 40 -14.30 0.72 1.73
N ALA A 41 -13.19 0.04 1.51
CA ALA A 41 -12.04 0.63 0.87
C ALA A 41 -12.29 0.88 -0.62
N THR A 42 -11.79 2.03 -1.09
CA THR A 42 -11.87 2.46 -2.49
C THR A 42 -10.54 2.27 -3.20
N LEU A 43 -10.51 2.56 -4.49
CA LEU A 43 -9.25 2.60 -5.25
C LEU A 43 -8.24 3.59 -4.65
N TYR A 44 -8.71 4.69 -4.09
CA TYR A 44 -7.84 5.65 -3.41
C TYR A 44 -7.12 5.00 -2.22
N HIS A 45 -7.86 4.31 -1.36
CA HIS A 45 -7.27 3.59 -0.23
C HIS A 45 -6.25 2.56 -0.70
N PHE A 46 -6.60 1.79 -1.72
CA PHE A 46 -5.69 0.79 -2.29
C PHE A 46 -4.42 1.44 -2.84
N GLY A 47 -4.55 2.53 -3.60
CA GLY A 47 -3.41 3.23 -4.19
C GLY A 47 -2.44 3.74 -3.14
N VAL A 48 -2.94 4.37 -2.07
CA VAL A 48 -2.08 4.88 -1.00
C VAL A 48 -1.44 3.74 -0.20
N LEU A 49 -2.23 2.73 0.18
CA LEU A 49 -1.73 1.63 1.02
C LEU A 49 -0.70 0.75 0.32
N THR A 50 -0.77 0.62 -1.01
CA THR A 50 0.20 -0.16 -1.78
C THR A 50 1.39 0.65 -2.26
N SER A 51 1.46 1.95 -1.95
CA SER A 51 2.52 2.84 -2.41
C SER A 51 3.83 2.65 -1.65
N ASN A 52 4.91 3.14 -2.26
CA ASN A 52 6.22 3.20 -1.62
C ASN A 52 6.22 4.08 -0.35
N VAL A 53 5.35 5.09 -0.28
CA VAL A 53 5.23 5.96 0.89
C VAL A 53 4.71 5.16 2.09
N HIS A 54 3.62 4.40 1.90
CA HIS A 54 3.11 3.54 2.97
C HIS A 54 4.07 2.41 3.30
N MET A 55 4.78 1.90 2.30
CA MET A 55 5.80 0.86 2.52
C MET A 55 6.96 1.38 3.37
N ALA A 56 7.41 2.61 3.14
CA ALA A 56 8.45 3.25 3.95
C ALA A 56 8.00 3.39 5.40
N TRP A 57 6.77 3.83 5.62
CA TRP A 57 6.16 3.89 6.96
C TRP A 57 6.12 2.50 7.61
N THR A 58 5.65 1.52 6.86
CA THR A 58 5.54 0.13 7.34
C THR A 58 6.89 -0.41 7.79
N ARG A 59 7.93 -0.23 6.99
CA ARG A 59 9.29 -0.71 7.34
C ARG A 59 9.81 -0.09 8.63
N THR A 60 9.40 1.12 8.92
CA THR A 60 9.88 1.87 10.10
C THR A 60 9.12 1.51 11.37
N VAL A 61 7.80 1.37 11.29
CA VAL A 61 6.94 1.26 12.49
C VAL A 61 6.40 -0.14 12.75
N CYS A 62 6.43 -1.05 11.78
CA CYS A 62 5.90 -2.40 11.98
C CYS A 62 6.80 -3.23 12.89
N GLY A 63 6.19 -4.25 13.53
CA GLY A 63 6.95 -5.29 14.20
C GLY A 63 7.62 -6.23 13.22
N ARG A 64 8.40 -7.15 13.74
CA ARG A 64 9.07 -8.18 12.94
C ARG A 64 8.75 -9.56 13.50
N LEU A 65 8.48 -10.50 12.59
CA LEU A 65 8.43 -11.92 12.91
C LEU A 65 9.66 -12.53 12.25
N LYS A 66 10.71 -12.80 13.02
CA LYS A 66 12.07 -13.01 12.51
C LYS A 66 12.51 -11.77 11.72
N SER A 67 12.80 -11.88 10.42
CA SER A 67 13.15 -10.73 9.58
C SER A 67 11.96 -10.21 8.77
N ASP A 68 10.84 -10.92 8.74
CA ASP A 68 9.68 -10.53 7.97
C ASP A 68 8.87 -9.42 8.61
N TYR A 69 8.20 -8.61 7.78
CA TYR A 69 7.34 -7.53 8.25
C TYR A 69 6.08 -8.11 8.89
N GLN A 70 5.78 -7.65 10.11
CA GLN A 70 4.53 -7.96 10.78
C GLN A 70 3.64 -6.72 10.78
N TYR A 71 2.70 -6.68 9.86
CA TYR A 71 1.79 -5.55 9.69
C TYR A 71 0.66 -5.63 10.72
N SER A 72 0.45 -4.54 11.45
CA SER A 72 -0.57 -4.45 12.50
C SER A 72 -1.43 -3.22 12.25
N GLY A 73 -2.74 -3.36 12.44
CA GLY A 73 -3.66 -2.22 12.38
C GLY A 73 -3.31 -1.14 13.39
N ALA A 74 -2.98 -1.53 14.62
CA ALA A 74 -2.71 -0.60 15.70
C ALA A 74 -1.42 0.21 15.49
N THR A 75 -0.36 -0.41 15.00
CA THR A 75 0.95 0.24 14.89
C THR A 75 1.26 0.80 13.51
N VAL A 76 0.66 0.27 12.46
CA VAL A 76 0.95 0.69 11.07
C VAL A 76 -0.21 1.45 10.46
N TYR A 77 -1.38 0.82 10.33
CA TYR A 77 -2.54 1.43 9.66
C TYR A 77 -3.07 2.64 10.42
N ASN A 78 -3.32 2.48 11.71
CA ASN A 78 -3.96 3.53 12.52
C ASN A 78 -3.05 4.73 12.82
N THR A 79 -1.74 4.56 12.68
CA THR A 79 -0.78 5.64 12.91
C THR A 79 -0.36 6.36 11.63
N PHE A 80 -0.70 5.78 10.48
CA PHE A 80 -0.28 6.32 9.19
C PHE A 80 -0.92 7.68 8.91
N PRO A 81 -0.11 8.73 8.65
CA PRO A 81 -0.66 10.04 8.32
C PRO A 81 -1.06 10.08 6.83
N TRP A 82 -2.36 10.11 6.57
CA TRP A 82 -2.88 10.18 5.21
C TRP A 82 -2.59 11.56 4.58
N PRO A 83 -2.47 11.64 3.25
CA PRO A 83 -2.17 12.90 2.60
C PRO A 83 -3.37 13.85 2.63
N ASP A 84 -3.09 15.14 2.77
CA ASP A 84 -4.06 16.19 2.55
C ASP A 84 -3.99 16.58 1.07
N LEU A 85 -4.99 16.18 0.28
CA LEU A 85 -4.91 16.25 -1.17
C LEU A 85 -6.19 16.86 -1.79
N SER A 86 -6.03 17.39 -3.01
CA SER A 86 -7.15 17.87 -3.80
C SER A 86 -7.94 16.72 -4.44
N ALA A 87 -9.15 17.02 -4.92
CA ALA A 87 -9.96 16.05 -5.67
C ALA A 87 -9.23 15.56 -6.91
N GLU A 88 -8.48 16.43 -7.58
CA GLU A 88 -7.68 16.08 -8.77
C GLU A 88 -6.55 15.09 -8.43
N GLN A 89 -5.86 15.29 -7.31
CA GLN A 89 -4.83 14.37 -6.84
C GLN A 89 -5.43 13.02 -6.45
N GLN A 90 -6.60 13.02 -5.83
CA GLN A 90 -7.31 11.79 -5.48
C GLN A 90 -7.68 10.99 -6.73
N GLU A 91 -8.21 11.64 -7.75
CA GLU A 91 -8.55 10.99 -9.03
C GLU A 91 -7.31 10.39 -9.69
N LYS A 92 -6.19 11.10 -9.63
CA LYS A 92 -4.93 10.60 -10.19
C LYS A 92 -4.48 9.31 -9.50
N ILE A 93 -4.56 9.26 -8.17
CA ILE A 93 -4.24 8.04 -7.41
C ILE A 93 -5.20 6.92 -7.76
N GLU A 94 -6.49 7.20 -7.90
CA GLU A 94 -7.47 6.19 -8.29
C GLU A 94 -7.16 5.60 -9.65
N ARG A 95 -6.73 6.43 -10.62
CA ARG A 95 -6.33 5.95 -11.95
C ARG A 95 -5.08 5.08 -11.89
N THR A 96 -4.06 5.48 -11.15
CA THR A 96 -2.85 4.68 -11.02
C THR A 96 -3.10 3.38 -10.24
N ALA A 97 -3.98 3.41 -9.25
CA ALA A 97 -4.43 2.22 -8.54
C ALA A 97 -5.12 1.23 -9.49
N GLN A 98 -6.00 1.73 -10.36
CA GLN A 98 -6.65 0.89 -11.37
C GLN A 98 -5.64 0.28 -12.34
N MET A 99 -4.60 1.03 -12.71
CA MET A 99 -3.53 0.49 -13.57
C MET A 99 -2.82 -0.71 -12.93
N ILE A 100 -2.65 -0.70 -11.61
CA ILE A 100 -2.07 -1.85 -10.90
C ILE A 100 -2.99 -3.06 -11.01
N LEU A 101 -4.29 -2.90 -10.80
CA LEU A 101 -5.26 -3.98 -10.90
C LEU A 101 -5.34 -4.51 -12.33
N ASP A 102 -5.28 -3.64 -13.33
CA ASP A 102 -5.28 -4.03 -14.74
C ASP A 102 -4.03 -4.84 -15.09
N ALA A 103 -2.88 -4.43 -14.57
CA ALA A 103 -1.62 -5.17 -14.79
C ALA A 103 -1.67 -6.56 -14.15
N ARG A 104 -2.24 -6.68 -12.93
CA ARG A 104 -2.46 -7.98 -12.28
C ARG A 104 -3.37 -8.87 -13.12
N ALA A 105 -4.40 -8.30 -13.74
CA ALA A 105 -5.39 -9.04 -14.53
C ALA A 105 -4.79 -9.69 -15.80
N LEU A 106 -3.62 -9.22 -16.25
CA LEU A 106 -2.92 -9.86 -17.36
C LEU A 106 -2.34 -11.24 -17.00
N TYR A 107 -2.24 -11.55 -15.71
CA TYR A 107 -1.56 -12.75 -15.20
C TYR A 107 -2.50 -13.56 -14.32
N THR A 108 -3.60 -14.05 -14.90
CA THR A 108 -4.66 -14.75 -14.17
C THR A 108 -4.22 -16.08 -13.58
N ASP A 109 -3.15 -16.69 -14.13
CA ASP A 109 -2.63 -17.99 -13.68
C ASP A 109 -1.61 -17.86 -12.56
N CYS A 110 -1.29 -16.62 -12.14
CA CYS A 110 -0.31 -16.35 -11.10
C CYS A 110 -1.01 -15.94 -9.80
N SER A 111 -0.50 -16.43 -8.66
CA SER A 111 -0.94 -15.94 -7.35
C SER A 111 -0.36 -14.55 -7.08
N LEU A 112 -0.93 -13.82 -6.12
CA LEU A 112 -0.34 -12.54 -5.69
C LEU A 112 1.08 -12.74 -5.14
N ALA A 113 1.35 -13.86 -4.47
CA ALA A 113 2.69 -14.16 -3.99
C ALA A 113 3.69 -14.24 -5.13
N ASP A 114 3.33 -14.88 -6.25
CA ASP A 114 4.18 -14.98 -7.44
C ASP A 114 4.39 -13.62 -8.10
N LEU A 115 3.32 -12.83 -8.21
CA LEU A 115 3.37 -11.51 -8.85
C LEU A 115 4.27 -10.53 -8.07
N TYR A 116 4.35 -10.67 -6.74
CA TYR A 116 5.09 -9.75 -5.89
C TYR A 116 6.44 -10.28 -5.42
N ASP A 117 6.87 -11.42 -5.94
CA ASP A 117 8.25 -11.87 -5.77
C ASP A 117 9.18 -11.01 -6.65
N GLU A 118 10.24 -10.46 -6.08
CA GLU A 118 11.15 -9.56 -6.80
C GLU A 118 11.78 -10.20 -8.03
N THR A 119 11.94 -11.53 -8.03
CA THR A 119 12.55 -12.24 -9.17
C THR A 119 11.57 -12.53 -10.28
N THR A 120 10.26 -12.58 -10.00
CA THR A 120 9.22 -12.97 -10.96
C THR A 120 8.20 -11.88 -11.25
N MET A 121 8.31 -10.72 -10.59
CA MET A 121 7.37 -9.61 -10.77
C MET A 121 7.37 -9.13 -12.23
N PRO A 122 6.19 -9.14 -12.91
CA PRO A 122 6.10 -8.71 -14.29
C PRO A 122 6.47 -7.23 -14.47
N PRO A 123 7.11 -6.86 -15.60
CA PRO A 123 7.48 -5.46 -15.86
C PRO A 123 6.29 -4.52 -15.90
N GLU A 124 5.16 -4.95 -16.43
CA GLU A 124 3.93 -4.14 -16.48
C GLU A 124 3.41 -3.80 -15.08
N LEU A 125 3.46 -4.78 -14.18
CA LEU A 125 3.05 -4.57 -12.79
C LEU A 125 4.02 -3.64 -12.06
N ARG A 126 5.32 -3.83 -12.25
CA ARG A 126 6.34 -2.95 -11.66
C ARG A 126 6.17 -1.51 -12.14
N LYS A 127 5.94 -1.32 -13.42
CA LYS A 127 5.73 0.01 -14.01
C LYS A 127 4.47 0.67 -13.43
N ALA A 128 3.37 -0.09 -13.31
CA ALA A 128 2.13 0.44 -12.73
C ALA A 128 2.34 0.88 -11.28
N HIS A 129 3.07 0.11 -10.48
CA HIS A 129 3.42 0.50 -9.11
C HIS A 129 4.28 1.75 -9.07
N GLN A 130 5.26 1.87 -9.96
CA GLN A 130 6.12 3.06 -10.02
C GLN A 130 5.31 4.32 -10.34
N GLN A 131 4.36 4.24 -11.24
CA GLN A 131 3.48 5.37 -11.57
C GLN A 131 2.58 5.73 -10.39
N ASN A 132 2.05 4.74 -9.69
CA ASN A 132 1.26 4.96 -8.48
C ASN A 132 2.11 5.59 -7.38
N ASP A 133 3.34 5.14 -7.19
CA ASP A 133 4.27 5.71 -6.22
C ASP A 133 4.47 7.21 -6.45
N ARG A 134 4.66 7.61 -7.71
CA ARG A 134 4.81 9.02 -8.08
C ARG A 134 3.57 9.82 -7.76
N ALA A 135 2.39 9.30 -8.07
CA ALA A 135 1.13 9.98 -7.80
C ALA A 135 0.93 10.21 -6.30
N VAL A 136 1.23 9.20 -5.48
CA VAL A 136 1.11 9.31 -4.03
C VAL A 136 2.15 10.27 -3.45
N MET A 137 3.41 10.19 -3.90
CA MET A 137 4.45 11.12 -3.48
C MET A 137 4.08 12.57 -3.79
N GLN A 138 3.53 12.83 -4.98
CA GLN A 138 3.08 14.16 -5.37
C GLN A 138 1.92 14.65 -4.48
N ALA A 139 1.03 13.75 -4.07
CA ALA A 139 -0.07 14.09 -3.17
C ALA A 139 0.44 14.54 -1.79
N TYR A 140 1.57 14.02 -1.34
CA TYR A 140 2.23 14.49 -0.12
C TYR A 140 3.07 15.75 -0.31
N GLY A 141 3.25 16.20 -1.55
CA GLY A 141 4.13 17.32 -1.86
C GLY A 141 5.61 16.94 -1.90
N PHE A 142 5.92 15.67 -2.01
CA PHE A 142 7.31 15.21 -2.09
C PHE A 142 7.86 15.38 -3.51
N ASP A 143 9.14 15.76 -3.61
CA ASP A 143 9.86 15.78 -4.87
C ASP A 143 10.25 14.34 -5.23
N VAL A 144 9.73 13.84 -6.36
CA VAL A 144 9.97 12.45 -6.78
C VAL A 144 11.45 12.16 -7.05
N ALA A 145 12.19 13.17 -7.55
CA ALA A 145 13.58 12.99 -7.94
C ALA A 145 14.54 12.97 -6.74
N THR A 146 14.22 13.68 -5.64
CA THR A 146 15.14 13.88 -4.53
C THR A 146 14.72 13.23 -3.23
N THR A 147 13.45 12.83 -3.10
CA THR A 147 12.96 12.20 -1.87
C THR A 147 13.50 10.79 -1.73
N THR A 148 14.17 10.51 -0.61
CA THR A 148 14.63 9.18 -0.24
C THR A 148 13.64 8.53 0.73
N GLU A 149 13.78 7.23 0.99
CA GLU A 149 12.97 6.56 2.01
C GLU A 149 13.15 7.23 3.38
N THR A 150 14.39 7.58 3.74
CA THR A 150 14.69 8.24 5.01
C THR A 150 14.02 9.61 5.12
N SER A 151 14.10 10.45 4.10
CA SER A 151 13.47 11.77 4.12
C SER A 151 11.95 11.69 4.07
N CYS A 152 11.41 10.70 3.38
CA CYS A 152 9.97 10.41 3.36
C CYS A 152 9.47 10.08 4.78
N VAL A 153 10.12 9.15 5.47
CA VAL A 153 9.75 8.75 6.83
C VAL A 153 9.87 9.93 7.79
N ALA A 154 10.91 10.74 7.67
CA ALA A 154 11.07 11.92 8.52
C ALA A 154 9.89 12.88 8.39
N GLU A 155 9.41 13.12 7.17
CA GLU A 155 8.26 13.99 6.94
C GLU A 155 6.96 13.36 7.45
N LEU A 156 6.77 12.05 7.24
CA LEU A 156 5.61 11.33 7.77
C LEU A 156 5.58 11.37 9.31
N MET A 157 6.73 11.26 9.96
CA MET A 157 6.82 11.38 11.43
C MET A 157 6.43 12.77 11.90
N ARG A 158 6.83 13.82 11.19
CA ARG A 158 6.40 15.19 11.49
C ARG A 158 4.89 15.35 11.37
N MET A 159 4.31 14.78 10.31
CA MET A 159 2.85 14.79 10.11
C MET A 159 2.14 14.05 11.26
N TYR A 160 2.64 12.90 11.64
CA TYR A 160 2.10 12.12 12.76
C TYR A 160 2.12 12.91 14.05
N GLN A 161 3.24 13.57 14.35
CA GLN A 161 3.37 14.41 15.55
C GLN A 161 2.34 15.54 15.56
N ARG A 162 2.15 16.22 14.42
CA ARG A 162 1.14 17.29 14.30
C ARG A 162 -0.28 16.80 14.54
N LEU A 163 -0.59 15.58 14.09
CA LEU A 163 -1.93 15.00 14.27
C LEU A 163 -2.20 14.53 15.69
N THR A 164 -1.17 14.26 16.49
CA THR A 164 -1.29 13.75 17.86
C THR A 164 -1.11 14.82 18.94
N GLU A 165 -0.78 16.05 18.54
CA GLU A 165 -0.68 17.20 19.46
C GLU A 165 -2.04 17.74 19.90
#